data_37e5558ed5af723f5066f86d17ee881a
#
_entry.id   37e5558ed5af723f5066f86d17ee881a
#
_cell.length_a   1.000
_cell.length_b   1.000
_cell.length_c   1.000
_cell.angle_alpha   90.00
_cell.angle_beta   90.00
_cell.angle_gamma   90.00
#
_symmetry.space_group_name_H-M   'P 1'
#
loop_
_entity.id
_entity.type
_entity.pdbx_description
1 polymer ?
#
loop_
_entity_poly.entity_id
_entity_poly.type
_entity_poly.pdbx_seq_one_letter_code
_entity_poly.pdbx_strand_id
1 'polypeptide(L)'
;MKTAAPLELFRKLPSVDDVMRAAEASSLAASYGHECVVDAARSVLARLRQEITSGLLDANSLQLALSGMGVAIEKELRQALRYSLRPVINATGVILHTNLGRAPLSETAIEHIRVTAASYSNLEFDLAAGARGKRDVHVDRLFRRLLEDESGIGALHSTGREGMPVPIQAAVSTIVVNNNAAAVLLALNTLAEGGEVVVSRGELVEIGGSFRIPDVMAKSGAILREVGTTNRTRASDYERAITERTRLLLRVHRSNFEITGFTEQASTVELVALARKHRIPLMEDLGSGALFDLRAVGINGESGVLDSLRGAVDIVTYSGDKLLGGPQAGLISGSPELVARMRSNSLFRALRVDKLVYAALEATLLPYVRRDHDAIPALRMMRLTKDEIGERAEVLAARIATLKLKVEVVDGESILGGGAAPSSALPTRVLAITVEGLSADEFSARLRASDPPIIARVEEGRVLLDLRTVFPEQDARLASALAGIVQ
;
A
#
# COMPACT_ATOMS: atom_id res chain seq x y z
N MET A 1 -4.33 -40.58 43.20
CA MET A 1 -4.69 -41.32 41.96
C MET A 1 -3.39 -41.74 41.30
N LYS A 2 -3.18 -43.08 41.02
CA LYS A 2 -1.99 -43.57 40.33
C LYS A 2 -2.02 -43.06 38.89
N THR A 3 -1.06 -42.23 38.52
CA THR A 3 -0.79 -41.84 37.12
C THR A 3 -0.50 -43.12 36.35
N ALA A 4 -1.32 -43.44 35.32
CA ALA A 4 -1.03 -44.55 34.40
C ALA A 4 0.36 -44.30 33.79
N ALA A 5 1.18 -45.38 33.74
CA ALA A 5 2.52 -45.23 33.18
C ALA A 5 2.40 -44.76 31.72
N PRO A 6 3.28 -43.89 31.22
CA PRO A 6 3.23 -43.38 29.86
C PRO A 6 3.04 -44.45 28.79
N LEU A 7 3.60 -45.63 29.00
CA LEU A 7 3.46 -46.78 28.09
C LEU A 7 2.01 -47.27 27.89
N GLU A 8 1.17 -47.20 28.92
CA GLU A 8 -0.26 -47.56 28.81
C GLU A 8 -1.08 -46.53 28.04
N LEU A 9 -0.73 -45.27 28.15
CA LEU A 9 -1.36 -44.19 27.39
C LEU A 9 -1.00 -44.26 25.89
N PHE A 10 0.26 -44.55 25.57
CA PHE A 10 0.69 -44.73 24.17
C PHE A 10 -0.06 -45.89 23.47
N ARG A 11 -0.38 -47.01 24.18
CA ARG A 11 -1.13 -48.11 23.63
C ARG A 11 -2.58 -47.77 23.29
N LYS A 12 -3.14 -46.72 23.86
CA LYS A 12 -4.50 -46.22 23.57
C LYS A 12 -4.57 -45.32 22.36
N LEU A 13 -3.44 -44.83 21.84
CA LEU A 13 -3.45 -44.02 20.64
C LEU A 13 -3.77 -44.89 19.41
N PRO A 14 -4.72 -44.47 18.58
CA PRO A 14 -5.03 -45.17 17.34
C PRO A 14 -3.88 -45.06 16.34
N SER A 15 -3.80 -45.98 15.40
CA SER A 15 -2.99 -45.82 14.22
C SER A 15 -3.59 -44.78 13.29
N VAL A 16 -2.80 -44.23 12.36
CA VAL A 16 -3.33 -43.35 11.32
C VAL A 16 -4.42 -44.04 10.51
N ASP A 17 -4.25 -45.32 10.20
CA ASP A 17 -5.22 -46.10 9.45
C ASP A 17 -6.55 -46.26 10.20
N ASP A 18 -6.51 -46.44 11.54
CA ASP A 18 -7.73 -46.49 12.35
C ASP A 18 -8.46 -45.15 12.36
N VAL A 19 -7.74 -44.07 12.45
CA VAL A 19 -8.31 -42.69 12.34
C VAL A 19 -8.96 -42.48 10.97
N MET A 20 -8.33 -42.93 9.90
CA MET A 20 -8.84 -42.76 8.54
C MET A 20 -10.06 -43.60 8.23
N ARG A 21 -10.30 -44.71 8.98
CA ARG A 21 -11.52 -45.55 8.87
C ARG A 21 -12.74 -44.91 9.53
N ALA A 22 -12.56 -43.90 10.39
CA ALA A 22 -13.70 -43.24 11.02
C ALA A 22 -14.51 -42.44 9.98
N ALA A 23 -15.82 -42.40 10.16
CA ALA A 23 -16.73 -41.70 9.24
C ALA A 23 -16.40 -40.18 9.09
N GLU A 24 -15.98 -39.57 10.20
CA GLU A 24 -15.55 -38.16 10.22
C GLU A 24 -14.34 -37.91 9.31
N ALA A 25 -13.31 -38.77 9.37
CA ALA A 25 -12.13 -38.68 8.53
C ALA A 25 -12.45 -38.90 7.05
N SER A 26 -13.40 -39.79 6.74
CA SER A 26 -13.88 -40.00 5.37
C SER A 26 -14.59 -38.78 4.81
N SER A 27 -15.41 -38.09 5.62
CA SER A 27 -16.04 -36.81 5.24
C SER A 27 -15.02 -35.70 5.01
N LEU A 28 -14.03 -35.60 5.88
CA LEU A 28 -12.93 -34.63 5.72
C LEU A 28 -12.09 -34.96 4.48
N ALA A 29 -11.83 -36.22 4.17
CA ALA A 29 -11.08 -36.63 2.98
C ALA A 29 -11.81 -36.27 1.67
N ALA A 30 -13.13 -36.32 1.65
CA ALA A 30 -13.93 -35.88 0.51
C ALA A 30 -13.82 -34.37 0.28
N SER A 31 -13.67 -33.58 1.36
CA SER A 31 -13.61 -32.10 1.29
C SER A 31 -12.20 -31.56 1.08
N TYR A 32 -11.20 -32.18 1.70
CA TYR A 32 -9.82 -31.65 1.77
C TYR A 32 -8.78 -32.51 1.01
N GLY A 33 -9.17 -33.71 0.57
CA GLY A 33 -8.27 -34.68 -0.06
C GLY A 33 -7.66 -35.64 0.97
N HIS A 34 -7.48 -36.92 0.56
CA HIS A 34 -7.05 -38.00 1.43
C HIS A 34 -5.67 -37.73 2.08
N GLU A 35 -4.68 -37.32 1.28
CA GLU A 35 -3.30 -37.07 1.78
C GLU A 35 -3.26 -35.97 2.84
N CYS A 36 -4.00 -34.89 2.63
CA CYS A 36 -4.07 -33.78 3.60
C CYS A 36 -4.63 -34.25 4.95
N VAL A 37 -5.67 -35.11 4.94
CA VAL A 37 -6.25 -35.64 6.17
C VAL A 37 -5.30 -36.61 6.87
N VAL A 38 -4.57 -37.46 6.13
CA VAL A 38 -3.51 -38.32 6.68
C VAL A 38 -2.42 -37.50 7.38
N ASP A 39 -1.94 -36.42 6.75
CA ASP A 39 -0.91 -35.58 7.33
C ASP A 39 -1.39 -34.81 8.57
N ALA A 40 -2.63 -34.31 8.54
CA ALA A 40 -3.26 -33.69 9.71
C ALA A 40 -3.45 -34.68 10.86
N ALA A 41 -3.88 -35.92 10.57
CA ALA A 41 -3.99 -36.98 11.57
C ALA A 41 -2.62 -37.33 12.19
N ARG A 42 -1.57 -37.41 11.37
CA ARG A 42 -0.18 -37.61 11.86
C ARG A 42 0.25 -36.50 12.80
N SER A 43 -0.02 -35.22 12.43
CA SER A 43 0.31 -34.05 13.24
C SER A 43 -0.42 -34.05 14.59
N VAL A 44 -1.71 -34.35 14.60
CA VAL A 44 -2.51 -34.46 15.83
C VAL A 44 -2.01 -35.60 16.72
N LEU A 45 -1.74 -36.76 16.16
CA LEU A 45 -1.20 -37.91 16.90
C LEU A 45 0.21 -37.66 17.45
N ALA A 46 1.06 -36.94 16.68
CA ALA A 46 2.38 -36.56 17.13
C ALA A 46 2.31 -35.60 18.33
N ARG A 47 1.40 -34.61 18.30
CA ARG A 47 1.15 -33.72 19.42
C ARG A 47 0.68 -34.47 20.66
N LEU A 48 -0.28 -35.36 20.52
CA LEU A 48 -0.76 -36.20 21.66
C LEU A 48 0.38 -37.02 22.25
N ARG A 49 1.27 -37.61 21.42
CA ARG A 49 2.45 -38.34 21.90
C ARG A 49 3.38 -37.43 22.72
N GLN A 50 3.60 -36.22 22.25
CA GLN A 50 4.44 -35.23 22.96
C GLN A 50 3.81 -34.84 24.30
N GLU A 51 2.50 -34.60 24.35
CA GLU A 51 1.75 -34.27 25.57
C GLU A 51 1.74 -35.41 26.60
N ILE A 52 1.66 -36.67 26.13
CA ILE A 52 1.86 -37.85 27.00
C ILE A 52 3.28 -37.90 27.54
N THR A 53 4.28 -37.67 26.70
CA THR A 53 5.71 -37.70 27.10
C THR A 53 6.02 -36.62 28.16
N SER A 54 5.45 -35.46 28.02
CA SER A 54 5.61 -34.33 28.96
C SER A 54 4.72 -34.43 30.22
N GLY A 55 3.88 -35.49 30.33
CA GLY A 55 2.99 -35.69 31.49
C GLY A 55 1.81 -34.73 31.57
N LEU A 56 1.49 -34.06 30.47
CA LEU A 56 0.35 -33.14 30.39
C LEU A 56 -0.99 -33.82 30.20
N LEU A 57 -1.00 -35.13 29.74
CA LEU A 57 -2.22 -35.92 29.58
C LEU A 57 -2.24 -37.07 30.56
N ASP A 58 -3.36 -37.23 31.25
CA ASP A 58 -3.75 -38.43 32.00
C ASP A 58 -4.72 -39.31 31.18
N ALA A 59 -5.20 -40.42 31.76
CA ALA A 59 -6.09 -41.34 31.07
C ALA A 59 -7.43 -40.71 30.68
N ASN A 60 -7.95 -39.79 31.47
CA ASN A 60 -9.25 -39.14 31.24
C ASN A 60 -9.15 -38.05 30.17
N SER A 61 -8.13 -37.21 30.28
CA SER A 61 -7.87 -36.15 29.28
C SER A 61 -7.48 -36.75 27.93
N LEU A 62 -6.75 -37.85 27.88
CA LEU A 62 -6.51 -38.59 26.64
C LEU A 62 -7.78 -39.12 26.00
N GLN A 63 -8.68 -39.70 26.79
CA GLN A 63 -9.96 -40.20 26.25
C GLN A 63 -10.81 -39.06 25.68
N LEU A 64 -10.84 -37.91 26.35
CA LEU A 64 -11.51 -36.71 25.84
C LEU A 64 -10.87 -36.23 24.53
N ALA A 65 -9.54 -36.18 24.45
CA ALA A 65 -8.83 -35.79 23.24
C ALA A 65 -9.09 -36.74 22.06
N LEU A 66 -9.19 -38.05 22.34
CA LEU A 66 -9.53 -39.06 21.32
C LEU A 66 -10.97 -38.93 20.84
N SER A 67 -11.93 -38.62 21.72
CA SER A 67 -13.31 -38.35 21.30
C SER A 67 -13.47 -37.09 20.46
N GLY A 68 -12.56 -36.13 20.60
CA GLY A 68 -12.51 -34.90 19.79
C GLY A 68 -11.55 -34.98 18.60
N MET A 69 -11.07 -36.16 18.21
CA MET A 69 -10.04 -36.34 17.18
C MET A 69 -10.46 -35.73 15.84
N GLY A 70 -11.69 -35.93 15.38
CA GLY A 70 -12.20 -35.39 14.13
C GLY A 70 -12.15 -33.86 14.10
N VAL A 71 -12.57 -33.22 15.20
CA VAL A 71 -12.51 -31.75 15.35
C VAL A 71 -11.06 -31.24 15.37
N ALA A 72 -10.16 -31.98 16.03
CA ALA A 72 -8.73 -31.62 16.07
C ALA A 72 -8.09 -31.73 14.69
N ILE A 73 -8.41 -32.78 13.92
CA ILE A 73 -7.94 -32.94 12.53
C ILE A 73 -8.51 -31.83 11.63
N GLU A 74 -9.79 -31.53 11.73
CA GLU A 74 -10.39 -30.45 10.95
C GLU A 74 -9.74 -29.10 11.26
N LYS A 75 -9.47 -28.82 12.52
CA LYS A 75 -8.75 -27.60 12.95
C LYS A 75 -7.34 -27.53 12.34
N GLU A 76 -6.61 -28.64 12.35
CA GLU A 76 -5.27 -28.75 11.76
C GLU A 76 -5.32 -28.51 10.24
N LEU A 77 -6.28 -29.13 9.53
CA LEU A 77 -6.53 -28.94 8.10
C LEU A 77 -6.85 -27.48 7.77
N ARG A 78 -7.78 -26.88 8.49
CA ARG A 78 -8.16 -25.49 8.31
C ARG A 78 -6.96 -24.56 8.53
N GLN A 79 -6.10 -24.88 9.48
CA GLN A 79 -4.89 -24.09 9.73
C GLN A 79 -3.83 -24.28 8.64
N ALA A 80 -3.58 -25.52 8.21
CA ALA A 80 -2.58 -25.86 7.20
C ALA A 80 -2.95 -25.37 5.80
N LEU A 81 -4.24 -25.41 5.44
CA LEU A 81 -4.74 -25.07 4.11
C LEU A 81 -5.28 -23.63 4.01
N ARG A 82 -5.23 -22.88 5.09
CA ARG A 82 -5.66 -21.48 5.10
C ARG A 82 -4.69 -20.60 4.32
N TYR A 83 -5.22 -19.67 3.53
CA TYR A 83 -4.42 -18.62 2.94
C TYR A 83 -3.62 -17.86 4.00
N SER A 84 -2.32 -17.73 3.81
CA SER A 84 -1.44 -16.95 4.70
C SER A 84 -1.68 -15.45 4.59
N LEU A 85 -1.95 -14.96 3.37
CA LEU A 85 -2.37 -13.57 3.14
C LEU A 85 -3.85 -13.44 3.47
N ARG A 86 -4.17 -12.64 4.50
CA ARG A 86 -5.53 -12.51 5.05
C ARG A 86 -5.92 -11.05 5.23
N PRO A 87 -7.20 -10.72 5.05
CA PRO A 87 -7.72 -9.42 5.45
C PRO A 87 -7.49 -9.18 6.95
N VAL A 88 -7.18 -7.94 7.30
CA VAL A 88 -7.06 -7.46 8.69
C VAL A 88 -7.91 -6.20 8.87
N ILE A 89 -8.32 -5.91 10.09
CA ILE A 89 -8.92 -4.63 10.44
C ILE A 89 -7.79 -3.69 10.84
N ASN A 90 -7.58 -2.65 10.06
CA ASN A 90 -6.60 -1.60 10.36
C ASN A 90 -7.24 -0.55 11.28
N ALA A 91 -6.98 -0.60 12.57
CA ALA A 91 -7.42 0.36 13.55
C ALA A 91 -6.26 1.25 14.07
N THR A 92 -5.20 1.38 13.27
CA THR A 92 -4.02 2.17 13.67
C THR A 92 -4.16 3.68 13.40
N GLY A 93 -5.07 4.09 12.53
CA GLY A 93 -5.14 5.47 12.04
C GLY A 93 -4.06 5.82 10.99
N VAL A 94 -3.26 4.84 10.54
CA VAL A 94 -2.31 5.01 9.45
C VAL A 94 -3.00 4.62 8.15
N ILE A 95 -3.34 5.60 7.30
CA ILE A 95 -4.16 5.37 6.08
C ILE A 95 -3.41 4.50 5.08
N LEU A 96 -2.18 4.90 4.72
CA LEU A 96 -1.32 4.17 3.77
C LEU A 96 -0.31 3.29 4.51
N HIS A 97 -0.82 2.40 5.37
CA HIS A 97 0.03 1.57 6.23
C HIS A 97 0.86 0.58 5.41
N THR A 98 2.18 0.80 5.34
CA THR A 98 3.11 0.04 4.49
C THR A 98 3.01 -1.46 4.69
N ASN A 99 2.98 -1.91 5.96
CA ASN A 99 2.96 -3.34 6.31
C ASN A 99 1.57 -3.99 6.15
N LEU A 100 0.51 -3.18 5.91
CA LEU A 100 -0.87 -3.66 5.74
C LEU A 100 -1.36 -3.52 4.30
N GLY A 101 -0.45 -3.34 3.34
CA GLY A 101 -0.76 -3.31 1.91
C GLY A 101 -1.12 -1.95 1.34
N ARG A 102 -0.95 -0.86 2.11
CA ARG A 102 -1.21 0.54 1.69
C ARG A 102 -2.68 0.81 1.35
N ALA A 103 -2.97 1.43 0.19
CA ALA A 103 -4.32 1.82 -0.19
C ALA A 103 -5.22 0.61 -0.50
N PRO A 104 -6.37 0.44 0.18
CA PRO A 104 -7.38 -0.52 -0.22
C PRO A 104 -8.03 -0.10 -1.53
N LEU A 105 -8.38 -1.07 -2.38
CA LEU A 105 -9.13 -0.84 -3.61
C LEU A 105 -10.62 -0.63 -3.33
N SER A 106 -11.29 0.13 -4.20
CA SER A 106 -12.75 0.26 -4.17
C SER A 106 -13.44 -1.03 -4.61
N GLU A 107 -14.69 -1.24 -4.17
CA GLU A 107 -15.51 -2.37 -4.60
C GLU A 107 -15.66 -2.44 -6.13
N THR A 108 -15.78 -1.28 -6.79
CA THR A 108 -15.85 -1.21 -8.26
C THR A 108 -14.55 -1.68 -8.91
N ALA A 109 -13.40 -1.41 -8.30
CA ALA A 109 -12.12 -1.90 -8.79
C ALA A 109 -11.98 -3.42 -8.58
N ILE A 110 -12.40 -3.93 -7.44
CA ILE A 110 -12.40 -5.38 -7.14
C ILE A 110 -13.32 -6.11 -8.13
N GLU A 111 -14.52 -5.60 -8.38
CA GLU A 111 -15.44 -6.20 -9.32
C GLU A 111 -14.90 -6.16 -10.77
N HIS A 112 -14.28 -5.05 -11.19
CA HIS A 112 -13.70 -4.98 -12.52
C HIS A 112 -12.49 -5.94 -12.69
N ILE A 113 -11.68 -6.11 -11.65
CA ILE A 113 -10.63 -7.13 -11.61
C ILE A 113 -11.25 -8.52 -11.75
N ARG A 114 -12.31 -8.83 -10.98
CA ARG A 114 -12.97 -10.15 -10.99
C ARG A 114 -13.49 -10.51 -12.39
N VAL A 115 -14.21 -9.60 -13.04
CA VAL A 115 -14.75 -9.81 -14.38
C VAL A 115 -13.64 -9.96 -15.42
N THR A 116 -12.61 -9.09 -15.37
CA THR A 116 -11.48 -9.12 -16.30
C THR A 116 -10.60 -10.35 -16.09
N ALA A 117 -10.42 -10.80 -14.85
CA ALA A 117 -9.64 -12.00 -14.53
C ALA A 117 -10.30 -13.27 -15.04
N ALA A 118 -11.62 -13.37 -14.89
CA ALA A 118 -12.40 -14.57 -15.20
C ALA A 118 -12.57 -14.84 -16.71
N SER A 119 -12.19 -13.90 -17.56
CA SER A 119 -12.43 -13.98 -19.02
C SER A 119 -11.20 -13.59 -19.84
N TYR A 120 -11.24 -13.86 -21.13
CA TYR A 120 -10.34 -13.20 -22.09
C TYR A 120 -10.66 -11.71 -22.13
N SER A 121 -9.66 -10.89 -22.42
CA SER A 121 -9.80 -9.44 -22.51
C SER A 121 -9.08 -8.89 -23.72
N ASN A 122 -9.46 -7.70 -24.14
CA ASN A 122 -8.84 -6.97 -25.25
C ASN A 122 -7.54 -6.25 -24.85
N LEU A 123 -6.78 -6.77 -23.87
CA LEU A 123 -5.59 -6.12 -23.32
C LEU A 123 -4.60 -5.61 -24.38
N GLU A 124 -4.37 -6.39 -25.44
CA GLU A 124 -3.52 -6.03 -26.60
C GLU A 124 -4.29 -6.18 -27.91
N PHE A 125 -5.61 -5.98 -27.90
CA PHE A 125 -6.42 -6.11 -29.09
C PHE A 125 -7.31 -4.88 -29.27
N ASP A 126 -7.16 -4.19 -30.39
CA ASP A 126 -8.03 -3.08 -30.78
C ASP A 126 -9.31 -3.66 -31.41
N LEU A 127 -10.43 -3.53 -30.70
CA LEU A 127 -11.72 -4.08 -31.13
C LEU A 127 -12.27 -3.36 -32.37
N ALA A 128 -11.95 -2.09 -32.56
CA ALA A 128 -12.43 -1.32 -33.70
C ALA A 128 -11.61 -1.64 -34.98
N ALA A 129 -10.30 -1.75 -34.82
CA ALA A 129 -9.40 -2.05 -35.95
C ALA A 129 -9.30 -3.55 -36.28
N GLY A 130 -9.76 -4.43 -35.32
CA GLY A 130 -9.60 -5.88 -35.47
C GLY A 130 -8.12 -6.33 -35.48
N ALA A 131 -7.23 -5.56 -34.84
CA ALA A 131 -5.79 -5.76 -34.95
C ALA A 131 -5.13 -5.66 -33.55
N ARG A 132 -3.83 -5.99 -33.50
CA ARG A 132 -3.05 -5.85 -32.26
C ARG A 132 -2.95 -4.40 -31.82
N GLY A 133 -3.36 -4.12 -30.58
CA GLY A 133 -3.27 -2.81 -29.90
C GLY A 133 -2.13 -2.72 -28.88
N LYS A 134 -2.09 -1.59 -28.19
CA LYS A 134 -1.18 -1.31 -27.06
C LYS A 134 -1.95 -1.45 -25.75
N ARG A 135 -1.29 -1.93 -24.68
CA ARG A 135 -1.91 -2.10 -23.34
C ARG A 135 -2.29 -0.80 -22.67
N ASP A 136 -1.42 0.19 -22.75
CA ASP A 136 -1.52 1.45 -22.04
C ASP A 136 -2.67 2.35 -22.54
N VAL A 137 -3.24 2.09 -23.71
CA VAL A 137 -4.40 2.84 -24.22
C VAL A 137 -5.60 2.81 -23.27
N HIS A 138 -5.76 1.72 -22.49
CA HIS A 138 -6.88 1.56 -21.57
C HIS A 138 -6.91 2.63 -20.48
N VAL A 139 -5.73 3.01 -19.97
CA VAL A 139 -5.62 4.03 -18.90
C VAL A 139 -5.12 5.37 -19.41
N ASP A 140 -4.29 5.42 -20.48
CA ASP A 140 -3.72 6.65 -21.02
C ASP A 140 -4.81 7.69 -21.36
N ARG A 141 -5.95 7.26 -21.93
CA ARG A 141 -7.11 8.11 -22.22
C ARG A 141 -7.69 8.78 -20.97
N LEU A 142 -7.71 8.06 -19.83
CA LEU A 142 -8.24 8.58 -18.56
C LEU A 142 -7.23 9.54 -17.91
N PHE A 143 -5.95 9.16 -17.89
CA PHE A 143 -4.90 10.05 -17.40
C PHE A 143 -4.83 11.31 -18.23
N ARG A 144 -4.87 11.20 -19.55
CA ARG A 144 -4.88 12.37 -20.43
C ARG A 144 -6.03 13.31 -20.09
N ARG A 145 -7.23 12.79 -19.95
CA ARG A 145 -8.40 13.58 -19.58
C ARG A 145 -8.22 14.27 -18.22
N LEU A 146 -7.75 13.54 -17.19
CA LEU A 146 -7.53 14.11 -15.86
C LEU A 146 -6.43 15.18 -15.86
N LEU A 147 -5.33 14.92 -16.54
CA LEU A 147 -4.16 15.78 -16.53
C LEU A 147 -4.33 17.00 -17.45
N GLU A 148 -5.07 16.89 -18.54
CA GLU A 148 -5.36 17.98 -19.48
C GLU A 148 -6.54 18.85 -19.02
N ASP A 149 -7.67 18.26 -18.62
CA ASP A 149 -8.90 18.96 -18.22
C ASP A 149 -8.68 19.76 -16.92
N GLU A 150 -8.03 19.18 -15.92
CA GLU A 150 -7.80 19.86 -14.63
C GLU A 150 -6.63 20.85 -14.68
N SER A 151 -5.68 20.68 -15.58
CA SER A 151 -4.57 21.61 -15.72
C SER A 151 -4.95 22.93 -16.37
N GLY A 152 -6.14 23.05 -16.93
CA GLY A 152 -6.56 24.25 -17.69
C GLY A 152 -5.72 24.46 -18.97
N ILE A 153 -5.05 23.41 -19.45
CA ILE A 153 -4.14 23.45 -20.61
C ILE A 153 -4.85 23.90 -21.90
N GLY A 154 -6.16 23.93 -21.91
CA GLY A 154 -6.94 24.43 -23.04
C GLY A 154 -7.31 25.93 -23.00
N ALA A 155 -7.11 26.66 -21.90
CA ALA A 155 -7.78 27.95 -21.72
C ALA A 155 -7.02 29.11 -21.04
N LEU A 156 -5.83 28.96 -20.50
CA LEU A 156 -5.19 30.08 -19.80
C LEU A 156 -3.70 30.23 -20.13
N HIS A 157 -3.36 31.32 -20.79
CA HIS A 157 -2.05 31.91 -20.69
C HIS A 157 -1.92 32.42 -19.25
N SER A 158 -1.29 31.66 -18.36
CA SER A 158 -0.92 32.15 -17.04
C SER A 158 0.24 33.15 -17.23
N THR A 159 -0.04 34.41 -17.07
CA THR A 159 0.99 35.42 -16.88
C THR A 159 1.68 35.14 -15.54
N GLY A 160 2.88 34.60 -15.59
CA GLY A 160 3.79 34.61 -14.44
C GLY A 160 4.00 36.04 -13.96
N ARG A 161 4.38 36.24 -12.72
CA ARG A 161 4.58 37.54 -12.07
C ARG A 161 5.53 38.51 -12.83
N GLU A 162 6.13 38.10 -13.95
CA GLU A 162 7.04 38.86 -14.81
C GLU A 162 6.70 38.74 -16.32
N GLY A 163 5.46 38.42 -16.70
CA GLY A 163 5.00 38.62 -18.09
C GLY A 163 5.61 37.73 -19.18
N MET A 164 6.39 36.72 -18.86
CA MET A 164 6.86 35.75 -19.87
C MET A 164 5.93 34.57 -19.95
N PRO A 165 5.38 34.21 -21.15
CA PRO A 165 4.57 33.01 -21.32
C PRO A 165 5.43 31.77 -21.12
N VAL A 166 5.16 31.00 -20.09
CA VAL A 166 5.72 29.64 -19.95
C VAL A 166 4.95 28.75 -20.91
N PRO A 167 5.60 28.07 -21.87
CA PRO A 167 4.92 27.15 -22.76
C PRO A 167 4.36 25.99 -21.92
N ILE A 168 3.04 25.90 -21.83
CA ILE A 168 2.36 24.77 -21.20
C ILE A 168 2.54 23.56 -22.13
N GLN A 169 2.90 22.42 -21.58
CA GLN A 169 3.03 21.17 -22.32
C GLN A 169 1.66 20.80 -22.93
N ALA A 170 1.53 20.93 -24.25
CA ALA A 170 0.24 20.86 -24.96
C ALA A 170 -0.44 19.46 -24.91
N ALA A 171 0.26 18.41 -24.52
CA ALA A 171 -0.27 17.06 -24.38
C ALA A 171 0.55 16.27 -23.35
N VAL A 172 -0.12 15.37 -22.64
CA VAL A 172 0.48 14.45 -21.66
C VAL A 172 0.25 13.01 -22.11
N SER A 173 1.26 12.15 -21.99
CA SER A 173 1.13 10.70 -22.15
C SER A 173 1.54 9.99 -20.86
N THR A 174 0.91 8.84 -20.60
CA THR A 174 1.19 8.04 -19.40
C THR A 174 1.43 6.58 -19.78
N ILE A 175 2.47 5.99 -19.18
CA ILE A 175 2.71 4.53 -19.21
C ILE A 175 2.74 3.97 -17.80
N VAL A 176 2.49 2.65 -17.70
CA VAL A 176 2.35 1.94 -16.43
C VAL A 176 3.36 0.80 -16.35
N VAL A 177 4.07 0.72 -15.23
CA VAL A 177 5.02 -0.33 -14.88
C VAL A 177 4.73 -0.88 -13.48
N ASN A 178 5.45 -1.91 -13.03
CA ASN A 178 5.16 -2.67 -11.81
C ASN A 178 5.08 -1.83 -10.52
N ASN A 179 5.95 -0.83 -10.38
CA ASN A 179 6.01 0.04 -9.21
C ASN A 179 6.84 1.30 -9.54
N ASN A 180 6.86 2.28 -8.63
CA ASN A 180 7.58 3.52 -8.85
C ASN A 180 9.11 3.33 -8.99
N ALA A 181 9.71 2.37 -8.31
CA ALA A 181 11.14 2.06 -8.48
C ALA A 181 11.45 1.61 -9.92
N ALA A 182 10.56 0.80 -10.51
CA ALA A 182 10.65 0.41 -11.91
C ALA A 182 10.44 1.59 -12.86
N ALA A 183 9.56 2.54 -12.51
CA ALA A 183 9.35 3.77 -13.27
C ALA A 183 10.62 4.65 -13.30
N VAL A 184 11.24 4.87 -12.15
CA VAL A 184 12.50 5.61 -12.02
C VAL A 184 13.62 4.91 -12.78
N LEU A 185 13.77 3.58 -12.63
CA LEU A 185 14.78 2.80 -13.34
C LEU A 185 14.63 2.92 -14.86
N LEU A 186 13.40 2.76 -15.38
CA LEU A 186 13.10 2.86 -16.81
C LEU A 186 13.38 4.26 -17.36
N ALA A 187 12.97 5.30 -16.62
CA ALA A 187 13.18 6.68 -17.02
C ALA A 187 14.68 7.02 -17.08
N LEU A 188 15.43 6.71 -16.02
CA LEU A 188 16.87 6.92 -15.96
C LEU A 188 17.63 6.15 -17.05
N ASN A 189 17.33 4.86 -17.24
CA ASN A 189 17.96 4.06 -18.29
C ASN A 189 17.64 4.61 -19.69
N THR A 190 16.40 5.02 -19.95
CA THR A 190 16.01 5.53 -21.28
C THR A 190 16.61 6.90 -21.59
N LEU A 191 16.66 7.78 -20.60
CA LEU A 191 17.01 9.20 -20.81
C LEU A 191 18.48 9.49 -20.55
N ALA A 192 19.15 8.70 -19.71
CA ALA A 192 20.47 9.07 -19.19
C ALA A 192 21.49 7.93 -19.14
N GLU A 193 21.26 6.76 -19.78
CA GLU A 193 22.26 5.69 -19.85
C GLU A 193 23.58 6.22 -20.40
N GLY A 194 24.69 5.98 -19.69
CA GLY A 194 26.04 6.47 -20.03
C GLY A 194 26.25 7.96 -19.84
N GLY A 195 25.23 8.73 -19.44
CA GLY A 195 25.30 10.17 -19.20
C GLY A 195 25.12 10.55 -17.74
N GLU A 196 25.36 11.82 -17.44
CA GLU A 196 25.25 12.37 -16.09
C GLU A 196 23.83 12.80 -15.78
N VAL A 197 23.38 12.48 -14.53
CA VAL A 197 22.13 12.94 -13.94
C VAL A 197 22.46 13.82 -12.75
N VAL A 198 22.06 15.09 -12.81
CA VAL A 198 22.31 16.06 -11.74
C VAL A 198 21.15 16.01 -10.75
N VAL A 199 21.47 15.79 -9.47
CA VAL A 199 20.50 15.67 -8.38
C VAL A 199 21.03 16.31 -7.11
N SER A 200 20.14 16.90 -6.29
CA SER A 200 20.50 17.44 -4.99
C SER A 200 20.95 16.35 -4.02
N ARG A 201 22.06 16.57 -3.29
CA ARG A 201 22.52 15.69 -2.22
C ARG A 201 21.45 15.49 -1.14
N GLY A 202 20.66 16.51 -0.83
CA GLY A 202 19.54 16.42 0.11
C GLY A 202 18.33 15.61 -0.39
N GLU A 203 18.38 15.13 -1.64
CA GLU A 203 17.31 14.32 -2.29
C GLU A 203 17.74 12.87 -2.55
N LEU A 204 18.93 12.46 -2.06
CA LEU A 204 19.40 11.08 -2.15
C LEU A 204 18.72 10.23 -1.06
N VAL A 205 17.46 9.92 -1.27
CA VAL A 205 16.60 9.24 -0.29
C VAL A 205 16.81 7.73 -0.27
N GLU A 206 16.57 7.12 0.90
CA GLU A 206 16.37 5.68 1.07
C GLU A 206 14.94 5.42 1.54
N ILE A 207 14.23 4.51 0.87
CA ILE A 207 12.85 4.15 1.16
C ILE A 207 12.72 2.64 1.34
N GLY A 208 11.99 2.20 2.37
CA GLY A 208 11.62 0.80 2.55
C GLY A 208 12.78 -0.17 2.79
N GLY A 209 13.91 0.33 3.32
CA GLY A 209 15.04 -0.49 3.76
C GLY A 209 15.99 -0.99 2.68
N SER A 210 15.75 -0.70 1.40
CA SER A 210 16.66 -1.12 0.32
C SER A 210 16.57 -0.29 -0.97
N PHE A 211 15.58 0.57 -1.14
CA PHE A 211 15.49 1.44 -2.31
C PHE A 211 16.29 2.73 -2.05
N ARG A 212 17.44 2.84 -2.70
CA ARG A 212 18.31 4.02 -2.66
C ARG A 212 18.42 4.63 -4.04
N ILE A 213 18.24 5.92 -4.16
CA ILE A 213 18.38 6.64 -5.45
C ILE A 213 19.74 6.38 -6.10
N PRO A 214 20.89 6.46 -5.38
CA PRO A 214 22.19 6.15 -5.99
C PRO A 214 22.29 4.73 -6.54
N ASP A 215 21.74 3.72 -5.86
CA ASP A 215 21.81 2.33 -6.28
C ASP A 215 20.96 2.08 -7.55
N VAL A 216 19.78 2.68 -7.60
CA VAL A 216 18.89 2.60 -8.79
C VAL A 216 19.54 3.33 -9.97
N MET A 217 20.15 4.48 -9.72
CA MET A 217 20.88 5.24 -10.75
C MET A 217 22.04 4.44 -11.32
N ALA A 218 22.88 3.85 -10.48
CA ALA A 218 23.98 2.98 -10.91
C ALA A 218 23.47 1.80 -11.75
N LYS A 219 22.36 1.15 -11.34
CA LYS A 219 21.74 0.04 -12.10
C LYS A 219 21.11 0.46 -13.41
N SER A 220 20.68 1.71 -13.53
CA SER A 220 20.12 2.25 -14.77
C SER A 220 21.20 2.54 -15.84
N GLY A 221 22.48 2.50 -15.48
CA GLY A 221 23.60 2.92 -16.33
C GLY A 221 23.83 4.42 -16.35
N ALA A 222 23.07 5.20 -15.61
CA ALA A 222 23.27 6.65 -15.47
C ALA A 222 24.40 6.95 -14.46
N ILE A 223 25.07 8.09 -14.66
CA ILE A 223 26.16 8.55 -13.81
C ILE A 223 25.63 9.59 -12.84
N LEU A 224 25.70 9.31 -11.54
CA LEU A 224 25.27 10.22 -10.49
C LEU A 224 26.18 11.46 -10.44
N ARG A 225 25.56 12.66 -10.49
CA ARG A 225 26.21 13.95 -10.28
C ARG A 225 25.51 14.70 -9.13
N GLU A 226 26.05 14.57 -7.93
CA GLU A 226 25.50 15.23 -6.74
C GLU A 226 25.82 16.72 -6.70
N VAL A 227 24.84 17.55 -6.27
CA VAL A 227 25.03 18.99 -6.12
C VAL A 227 24.53 19.49 -4.77
N GLY A 228 25.09 20.62 -4.33
CA GLY A 228 24.75 21.26 -3.06
C GLY A 228 25.22 20.47 -1.83
N THR A 229 24.52 20.67 -0.73
CA THR A 229 24.74 20.00 0.54
C THR A 229 23.44 19.31 1.02
N THR A 230 23.50 18.59 2.14
CA THR A 230 22.33 17.89 2.69
C THR A 230 21.13 18.80 2.90
N ASN A 231 21.35 20.02 3.42
CA ASN A 231 20.29 20.95 3.81
C ASN A 231 20.14 22.17 2.86
N ARG A 232 21.11 22.40 1.97
CA ARG A 232 21.07 23.59 1.09
C ARG A 232 21.55 23.25 -0.32
N THR A 233 20.66 23.45 -1.29
CA THR A 233 20.96 23.29 -2.72
C THR A 233 20.24 24.38 -3.50
N ARG A 234 20.99 25.16 -4.30
CA ARG A 234 20.48 26.25 -5.11
C ARG A 234 20.47 25.88 -6.59
N ALA A 235 19.68 26.58 -7.38
CA ALA A 235 19.72 26.46 -8.83
C ALA A 235 21.13 26.66 -9.42
N SER A 236 21.92 27.57 -8.83
CA SER A 236 23.33 27.80 -9.23
C SER A 236 24.23 26.58 -9.00
N ASP A 237 23.90 25.70 -8.05
CA ASP A 237 24.67 24.48 -7.82
C ASP A 237 24.42 23.47 -8.94
N TYR A 238 23.15 23.35 -9.40
CA TYR A 238 22.79 22.56 -10.58
C TYR A 238 23.48 23.14 -11.84
N GLU A 239 23.39 24.44 -12.06
CA GLU A 239 23.96 25.09 -13.24
C GLU A 239 25.47 24.87 -13.39
N ARG A 240 26.23 25.00 -12.28
CA ARG A 240 27.70 24.73 -12.27
C ARG A 240 28.06 23.28 -12.55
N ALA A 241 27.14 22.36 -12.28
CA ALA A 241 27.39 20.92 -12.48
C ALA A 241 27.00 20.41 -13.88
N ILE A 242 26.28 21.23 -14.66
CA ILE A 242 25.89 20.85 -16.03
C ILE A 242 27.13 20.82 -16.93
N THR A 243 27.31 19.69 -17.63
CA THR A 243 28.38 19.48 -18.61
C THR A 243 27.79 18.99 -19.93
N GLU A 244 28.60 18.79 -20.95
CA GLU A 244 28.19 18.20 -22.23
C GLU A 244 27.69 16.74 -22.06
N ARG A 245 28.05 16.08 -20.95
CA ARG A 245 27.61 14.72 -20.61
C ARG A 245 26.29 14.70 -19.86
N THR A 246 25.80 15.82 -19.37
CA THR A 246 24.54 15.88 -18.63
C THR A 246 23.36 15.57 -19.54
N ARG A 247 22.54 14.62 -19.14
CA ARG A 247 21.37 14.12 -19.88
C ARG A 247 20.04 14.40 -19.19
N LEU A 248 20.07 14.61 -17.86
CA LEU A 248 18.85 14.76 -17.06
C LEU A 248 19.12 15.61 -15.83
N LEU A 249 18.19 16.49 -15.49
CA LEU A 249 18.06 17.07 -14.15
C LEU A 249 17.02 16.24 -13.40
N LEU A 250 17.37 15.77 -12.21
CA LEU A 250 16.49 14.95 -11.38
C LEU A 250 16.14 15.68 -10.10
N ARG A 251 14.86 15.71 -9.77
CA ARG A 251 14.32 16.11 -8.49
C ARG A 251 13.67 14.90 -7.85
N VAL A 252 13.93 14.65 -6.55
CA VAL A 252 13.34 13.56 -5.80
C VAL A 252 12.62 14.12 -4.59
N HIS A 253 11.33 13.81 -4.48
CA HIS A 253 10.52 14.22 -3.36
C HIS A 253 10.91 13.46 -2.08
N ARG A 254 11.06 14.20 -0.97
CA ARG A 254 11.42 13.64 0.35
C ARG A 254 10.20 13.04 1.04
N SER A 255 9.76 11.88 0.57
CA SER A 255 8.48 11.29 0.97
C SER A 255 8.46 10.64 2.36
N ASN A 256 9.61 10.50 3.04
CA ASN A 256 9.73 9.78 4.32
C ASN A 256 10.55 10.50 5.41
N PHE A 257 11.04 11.71 5.13
CA PHE A 257 11.72 12.55 6.11
C PHE A 257 11.59 14.03 5.74
N GLU A 258 11.82 14.90 6.71
CA GLU A 258 11.83 16.34 6.54
C GLU A 258 13.18 16.93 7.02
N ILE A 259 13.68 17.97 6.33
CA ILE A 259 14.85 18.72 6.76
C ILE A 259 14.35 20.09 7.21
N THR A 260 14.55 20.39 8.48
CA THR A 260 14.12 21.64 9.12
C THR A 260 15.32 22.52 9.51
N GLY A 261 15.09 23.81 9.80
CA GLY A 261 16.11 24.76 10.19
C GLY A 261 16.67 25.57 9.02
N PHE A 262 17.98 25.74 8.93
CA PHE A 262 18.63 26.48 7.84
C PHE A 262 18.67 25.67 6.56
N THR A 263 17.55 25.67 5.86
CA THR A 263 17.37 24.89 4.62
C THR A 263 17.18 25.82 3.41
N GLU A 264 17.59 25.34 2.25
CA GLU A 264 17.33 25.99 0.96
C GLU A 264 17.26 24.93 -0.12
N GLN A 265 16.23 25.00 -0.97
CA GLN A 265 16.02 24.06 -2.06
C GLN A 265 15.69 24.84 -3.34
N ALA A 266 16.30 24.46 -4.46
CA ALA A 266 15.95 25.03 -5.75
C ALA A 266 14.45 24.75 -6.04
N SER A 267 13.73 25.78 -6.44
CA SER A 267 12.31 25.65 -6.78
C SER A 267 12.14 24.92 -8.12
N THR A 268 10.96 24.32 -8.33
CA THR A 268 10.62 23.70 -9.63
C THR A 268 10.73 24.70 -10.78
N VAL A 269 10.30 25.94 -10.56
CA VAL A 269 10.39 27.02 -11.58
C VAL A 269 11.84 27.31 -11.99
N GLU A 270 12.76 27.41 -11.03
CA GLU A 270 14.19 27.63 -11.31
C GLU A 270 14.79 26.44 -12.06
N LEU A 271 14.47 25.19 -11.66
CA LEU A 271 14.97 24.00 -12.33
C LEU A 271 14.41 23.85 -13.75
N VAL A 272 13.14 24.17 -13.99
CA VAL A 272 12.53 24.22 -15.32
C VAL A 272 13.23 25.27 -16.21
N ALA A 273 13.46 26.48 -15.68
CA ALA A 273 14.16 27.51 -16.42
C ALA A 273 15.58 27.07 -16.82
N LEU A 274 16.29 26.41 -15.90
CA LEU A 274 17.63 25.88 -16.13
C LEU A 274 17.60 24.73 -17.17
N ALA A 275 16.65 23.80 -17.06
CA ALA A 275 16.43 22.69 -17.99
C ALA A 275 16.20 23.20 -19.41
N ARG A 276 15.35 24.22 -19.59
CA ARG A 276 15.07 24.88 -20.88
C ARG A 276 16.30 25.57 -21.44
N LYS A 277 17.04 26.32 -20.61
CA LYS A 277 18.29 27.02 -21.00
C LYS A 277 19.31 26.06 -21.60
N HIS A 278 19.47 24.88 -20.98
CA HIS A 278 20.46 23.87 -21.40
C HIS A 278 19.89 22.78 -22.31
N ARG A 279 18.59 22.81 -22.63
CA ARG A 279 17.89 21.81 -23.44
C ARG A 279 18.04 20.38 -22.88
N ILE A 280 18.00 20.28 -21.56
CA ILE A 280 18.08 19.02 -20.79
C ILE A 280 16.69 18.77 -20.17
N PRO A 281 16.10 17.57 -20.23
CA PRO A 281 14.82 17.30 -19.57
C PRO A 281 14.94 17.39 -18.05
N LEU A 282 13.85 17.84 -17.40
CA LEU A 282 13.67 17.77 -15.95
C LEU A 282 12.71 16.61 -15.61
N MET A 283 13.15 15.71 -14.78
CA MET A 283 12.34 14.63 -14.21
C MET A 283 12.10 14.89 -12.72
N GLU A 284 10.88 14.65 -12.26
CA GLU A 284 10.55 14.63 -10.84
C GLU A 284 10.06 13.24 -10.42
N ASP A 285 10.77 12.63 -9.47
CA ASP A 285 10.28 11.46 -8.74
C ASP A 285 9.45 11.93 -7.56
N LEU A 286 8.14 12.01 -7.77
CA LEU A 286 7.19 12.47 -6.76
C LEU A 286 6.86 11.38 -5.75
N GLY A 287 6.77 10.14 -6.19
CA GLY A 287 6.52 8.97 -5.35
C GLY A 287 5.12 8.88 -4.75
N SER A 288 4.51 9.98 -4.29
CA SER A 288 3.23 9.98 -3.56
C SER A 288 1.99 9.71 -4.43
N GLY A 289 1.98 10.19 -5.66
CA GLY A 289 0.90 9.93 -6.62
C GLY A 289 -0.40 10.70 -6.37
N ALA A 290 -0.34 11.84 -5.70
CA ALA A 290 -1.51 12.67 -5.44
C ALA A 290 -2.07 13.25 -6.75
N LEU A 291 -3.28 12.83 -7.13
CA LEU A 291 -4.12 13.45 -8.16
C LEU A 291 -5.20 14.35 -7.56
N PHE A 292 -5.47 14.22 -6.26
CA PHE A 292 -6.40 15.04 -5.49
C PHE A 292 -5.63 16.18 -4.83
N ASP A 293 -6.23 17.38 -4.78
CA ASP A 293 -5.64 18.53 -4.08
C ASP A 293 -5.70 18.31 -2.56
N LEU A 294 -4.57 17.98 -1.98
CA LEU A 294 -4.45 17.67 -0.55
C LEU A 294 -4.70 18.88 0.36
N ARG A 295 -4.62 20.10 -0.16
CA ARG A 295 -4.96 21.33 0.57
C ARG A 295 -6.44 21.35 0.97
N ALA A 296 -7.30 20.68 0.19
CA ALA A 296 -8.73 20.53 0.49
C ALA A 296 -9.00 19.71 1.77
N VAL A 297 -8.01 18.94 2.25
CA VAL A 297 -8.07 18.19 3.52
C VAL A 297 -7.08 18.72 4.55
N GLY A 298 -6.57 19.94 4.38
CA GLY A 298 -5.68 20.61 5.33
C GLY A 298 -4.20 20.22 5.25
N ILE A 299 -3.82 19.41 4.25
CA ILE A 299 -2.43 18.97 4.06
C ILE A 299 -1.73 19.96 3.11
N ASN A 300 -0.79 20.70 3.65
CA ASN A 300 -0.02 21.71 2.91
C ASN A 300 1.43 21.22 2.70
N GLY A 301 2.06 21.71 1.62
CA GLY A 301 3.48 21.41 1.34
C GLY A 301 3.74 20.12 0.57
N GLU A 302 2.73 19.29 0.34
CA GLU A 302 2.83 18.12 -0.54
C GLU A 302 2.42 18.49 -1.96
N SER A 303 3.32 18.26 -2.92
CA SER A 303 3.06 18.53 -4.35
C SER A 303 2.28 17.39 -4.97
N GLY A 304 1.27 17.72 -5.79
CA GLY A 304 0.55 16.76 -6.61
C GLY A 304 1.18 16.55 -7.99
N VAL A 305 0.78 15.48 -8.66
CA VAL A 305 1.20 15.19 -10.05
C VAL A 305 0.84 16.37 -10.99
N LEU A 306 -0.34 16.95 -10.77
CA LEU A 306 -0.80 18.11 -11.55
C LEU A 306 0.06 19.35 -11.32
N ASP A 307 0.52 19.58 -10.07
CA ASP A 307 1.38 20.73 -9.76
C ASP A 307 2.71 20.63 -10.50
N SER A 308 3.32 19.44 -10.55
CA SER A 308 4.56 19.18 -11.28
C SER A 308 4.40 19.38 -12.78
N LEU A 309 3.32 18.86 -13.38
CA LEU A 309 3.05 19.00 -14.81
C LEU A 309 2.70 20.46 -15.19
N ARG A 310 1.93 21.17 -14.37
CA ARG A 310 1.67 22.62 -14.53
C ARG A 310 2.95 23.44 -14.38
N GLY A 311 3.86 23.00 -13.49
CA GLY A 311 5.19 23.56 -13.34
C GLY A 311 6.11 23.29 -14.53
N ALA A 312 5.63 22.65 -15.62
CA ALA A 312 6.36 22.30 -16.83
C ALA A 312 7.53 21.33 -16.60
N VAL A 313 7.42 20.43 -15.61
CA VAL A 313 8.30 19.27 -15.46
C VAL A 313 8.06 18.32 -16.64
N ASP A 314 9.13 17.85 -17.27
CA ASP A 314 9.01 17.04 -18.50
C ASP A 314 8.54 15.63 -18.24
N ILE A 315 8.94 15.01 -17.12
CA ILE A 315 8.55 13.65 -16.69
C ILE A 315 8.31 13.63 -15.18
N VAL A 316 7.20 13.03 -14.78
CA VAL A 316 6.85 12.78 -13.37
C VAL A 316 6.66 11.27 -13.18
N THR A 317 7.29 10.70 -12.13
CA THR A 317 7.10 9.31 -11.73
C THR A 317 6.42 9.23 -10.37
N TYR A 318 5.49 8.29 -10.21
CA TYR A 318 4.69 8.17 -8.98
C TYR A 318 4.07 6.78 -8.81
N SER A 319 3.62 6.49 -7.57
CA SER A 319 3.02 5.20 -7.18
C SER A 319 1.50 5.22 -7.34
N GLY A 320 0.92 4.09 -7.77
CA GLY A 320 -0.54 3.92 -7.85
C GLY A 320 -1.19 3.56 -6.51
N ASP A 321 -0.47 2.89 -5.62
CA ASP A 321 -0.97 2.32 -4.34
C ASP A 321 -0.81 3.25 -3.12
N LYS A 322 -0.50 4.51 -3.37
CA LYS A 322 -0.39 5.54 -2.32
C LYS A 322 -1.57 6.52 -2.40
N LEU A 323 -1.29 7.83 -2.56
CA LEU A 323 -2.32 8.87 -2.58
C LEU A 323 -3.27 8.81 -3.79
N LEU A 324 -2.88 8.13 -4.87
CA LEU A 324 -3.80 7.82 -5.96
C LEU A 324 -4.91 6.85 -5.51
N GLY A 325 -4.66 5.98 -4.53
CA GLY A 325 -5.66 5.06 -3.99
C GLY A 325 -5.97 3.86 -4.88
N GLY A 326 -5.07 3.52 -5.80
CA GLY A 326 -5.19 2.43 -6.77
C GLY A 326 -4.32 1.21 -6.42
N PRO A 327 -4.08 0.32 -7.39
CA PRO A 327 -3.22 -0.84 -7.22
C PRO A 327 -1.75 -0.43 -7.17
N GLN A 328 -0.89 -1.35 -6.68
CA GLN A 328 0.55 -1.18 -6.85
C GLN A 328 0.90 -1.07 -8.34
N ALA A 329 1.40 0.09 -8.72
CA ALA A 329 1.88 0.41 -10.05
C ALA A 329 2.89 1.55 -9.96
N GLY A 330 3.79 1.63 -10.91
CA GLY A 330 4.58 2.82 -11.20
C GLY A 330 4.01 3.52 -12.43
N LEU A 331 3.78 4.79 -12.32
CA LEU A 331 3.25 5.61 -13.40
C LEU A 331 4.31 6.60 -13.86
N ILE A 332 4.40 6.80 -15.14
CA ILE A 332 5.28 7.79 -15.77
C ILE A 332 4.42 8.66 -16.66
N SER A 333 4.24 9.91 -16.27
CA SER A 333 3.44 10.91 -17.00
C SER A 333 4.30 12.08 -17.44
N GLY A 334 4.05 12.62 -18.62
CA GLY A 334 4.75 13.80 -19.10
C GLY A 334 4.80 13.90 -20.62
N SER A 335 5.91 14.45 -21.15
CA SER A 335 6.11 14.67 -22.57
C SER A 335 5.84 13.41 -23.41
N PRO A 336 4.92 13.46 -24.38
CA PRO A 336 4.62 12.32 -25.26
C PRO A 336 5.85 11.76 -25.96
N GLU A 337 6.80 12.59 -26.35
CA GLU A 337 8.05 12.20 -26.98
C GLU A 337 8.92 11.34 -26.04
N LEU A 338 9.15 11.84 -24.81
CA LEU A 338 9.97 11.14 -23.81
C LEU A 338 9.30 9.84 -23.37
N VAL A 339 7.97 9.87 -23.15
CA VAL A 339 7.19 8.67 -22.80
C VAL A 339 7.22 7.64 -23.94
N ALA A 340 7.17 8.07 -25.20
CA ALA A 340 7.30 7.17 -26.35
C ALA A 340 8.67 6.49 -26.42
N ARG A 341 9.76 7.21 -26.10
CA ARG A 341 11.11 6.63 -25.97
C ARG A 341 11.14 5.55 -24.88
N MET A 342 10.56 5.79 -23.72
CA MET A 342 10.49 4.81 -22.63
C MET A 342 9.66 3.58 -23.01
N ARG A 343 8.55 3.78 -23.74
CA ARG A 343 7.71 2.68 -24.26
C ARG A 343 8.47 1.79 -25.24
N SER A 344 9.41 2.36 -25.99
CA SER A 344 10.25 1.65 -26.97
C SER A 344 11.48 0.98 -26.33
N ASN A 345 11.81 1.28 -25.07
CA ASN A 345 12.91 0.67 -24.36
C ASN A 345 12.60 -0.81 -24.07
N SER A 346 13.58 -1.71 -24.26
CA SER A 346 13.42 -3.13 -24.01
C SER A 346 13.05 -3.46 -22.55
N LEU A 347 13.52 -2.67 -21.58
CA LEU A 347 13.17 -2.81 -20.16
C LEU A 347 11.65 -2.63 -19.93
N PHE A 348 10.96 -1.80 -20.70
CA PHE A 348 9.52 -1.64 -20.56
C PHE A 348 8.77 -2.96 -20.70
N ARG A 349 9.23 -3.85 -21.59
CA ARG A 349 8.63 -5.19 -21.72
C ARG A 349 8.79 -6.04 -20.46
N ALA A 350 9.92 -5.95 -19.79
CA ALA A 350 10.19 -6.66 -18.53
C ALA A 350 9.42 -6.07 -17.34
N LEU A 351 9.20 -4.75 -17.35
CA LEU A 351 8.59 -4.01 -16.25
C LEU A 351 7.08 -3.79 -16.39
N ARG A 352 6.48 -4.15 -17.50
CA ARG A 352 5.06 -3.91 -17.79
C ARG A 352 4.13 -4.72 -16.87
N VAL A 353 2.98 -4.14 -16.56
CA VAL A 353 1.94 -4.77 -15.75
C VAL A 353 1.01 -5.67 -16.56
N ASP A 354 0.23 -6.50 -15.87
CA ASP A 354 -0.77 -7.40 -16.43
C ASP A 354 -2.17 -6.73 -16.55
N LYS A 355 -3.16 -7.51 -16.98
CA LYS A 355 -4.53 -7.05 -17.15
C LYS A 355 -5.23 -6.67 -15.85
N LEU A 356 -4.82 -7.26 -14.71
CA LEU A 356 -5.46 -7.00 -13.41
C LEU A 356 -5.12 -5.60 -12.90
N VAL A 357 -3.86 -5.18 -13.07
CA VAL A 357 -3.43 -3.83 -12.72
C VAL A 357 -4.11 -2.79 -13.62
N TYR A 358 -4.25 -3.05 -14.93
CA TYR A 358 -4.99 -2.15 -15.82
C TYR A 358 -6.46 -2.04 -15.42
N ALA A 359 -7.13 -3.15 -15.13
CA ALA A 359 -8.52 -3.14 -14.67
C ALA A 359 -8.69 -2.34 -13.36
N ALA A 360 -7.79 -2.58 -12.40
CA ALA A 360 -7.82 -1.82 -11.14
C ALA A 360 -7.60 -0.32 -11.35
N LEU A 361 -6.63 0.07 -12.20
CA LEU A 361 -6.36 1.48 -12.51
C LEU A 361 -7.53 2.14 -13.25
N GLU A 362 -8.13 1.50 -14.25
CA GLU A 362 -9.30 2.07 -14.94
C GLU A 362 -10.42 2.37 -13.94
N ALA A 363 -10.76 1.39 -13.07
CA ALA A 363 -11.80 1.57 -12.08
C ALA A 363 -11.46 2.61 -11.00
N THR A 364 -10.17 2.77 -10.65
CA THR A 364 -9.71 3.81 -9.72
C THR A 364 -9.75 5.22 -10.36
N LEU A 365 -9.42 5.36 -11.65
CA LEU A 365 -9.38 6.65 -12.32
C LEU A 365 -10.76 7.20 -12.70
N LEU A 366 -11.76 6.32 -12.91
CA LEU A 366 -13.12 6.76 -13.26
C LEU A 366 -13.75 7.64 -12.19
N PRO A 367 -13.67 7.35 -10.87
CA PRO A 367 -14.09 8.28 -9.80
C PRO A 367 -13.41 9.65 -9.88
N TYR A 368 -12.12 9.73 -10.18
CA TYR A 368 -11.45 11.02 -10.39
C TYR A 368 -12.08 11.81 -11.55
N VAL A 369 -12.32 11.15 -12.69
CA VAL A 369 -12.99 11.79 -13.85
C VAL A 369 -14.39 12.27 -13.50
N ARG A 370 -15.10 11.55 -12.61
CA ARG A 370 -16.44 11.91 -12.14
C ARG A 370 -16.42 12.89 -10.97
N ARG A 371 -15.24 13.20 -10.41
CA ARG A 371 -15.05 13.99 -9.18
C ARG A 371 -15.74 13.37 -7.95
N ASP A 372 -15.91 12.05 -7.97
CA ASP A 372 -16.45 11.24 -6.87
C ASP A 372 -15.30 10.67 -6.04
N HIS A 373 -14.61 11.53 -5.30
CA HIS A 373 -13.42 11.15 -4.55
C HIS A 373 -13.72 10.21 -3.39
N ASP A 374 -14.94 10.21 -2.85
CA ASP A 374 -15.35 9.35 -1.73
C ASP A 374 -15.53 7.87 -2.14
N ALA A 375 -15.66 7.61 -3.45
CA ALA A 375 -15.62 6.24 -3.97
C ALA A 375 -14.22 5.58 -3.85
N ILE A 376 -13.16 6.36 -3.58
CA ILE A 376 -11.80 5.87 -3.39
C ILE A 376 -11.51 5.77 -1.88
N PRO A 377 -11.32 4.56 -1.31
CA PRO A 377 -11.24 4.36 0.14
C PRO A 377 -10.20 5.25 0.83
N ALA A 378 -8.99 5.35 0.29
CA ALA A 378 -7.93 6.18 0.86
C ALA A 378 -8.32 7.67 0.92
N LEU A 379 -8.95 8.21 -0.15
CA LEU A 379 -9.40 9.61 -0.19
C LEU A 379 -10.57 9.83 0.77
N ARG A 380 -11.53 8.91 0.81
CA ARG A 380 -12.63 8.96 1.80
C ARG A 380 -12.08 9.03 3.22
N MET A 381 -11.12 8.16 3.58
CA MET A 381 -10.49 8.17 4.90
C MET A 381 -9.79 9.51 5.21
N MET A 382 -9.12 10.13 4.24
CA MET A 382 -8.50 11.44 4.41
C MET A 382 -9.52 12.56 4.65
N ARG A 383 -10.69 12.48 4.03
CA ARG A 383 -11.76 13.50 4.09
C ARG A 383 -12.64 13.40 5.33
N LEU A 384 -12.66 12.26 6.03
CA LEU A 384 -13.40 12.12 7.28
C LEU A 384 -12.96 13.19 8.28
N THR A 385 -13.93 13.91 8.83
CA THR A 385 -13.71 14.90 9.88
C THR A 385 -13.50 14.23 11.23
N LYS A 386 -12.87 14.96 12.16
CA LYS A 386 -12.71 14.53 13.56
C LYS A 386 -14.06 14.24 14.21
N ASP A 387 -15.09 15.04 13.91
CA ASP A 387 -16.41 14.91 14.51
C ASP A 387 -17.14 13.66 14.02
N GLU A 388 -17.13 13.37 12.70
CA GLU A 388 -17.70 12.13 12.15
C GLU A 388 -17.05 10.88 12.77
N ILE A 389 -15.74 10.90 12.94
CA ILE A 389 -15.02 9.78 13.58
C ILE A 389 -15.39 9.71 15.07
N GLY A 390 -15.51 10.85 15.74
CA GLY A 390 -15.90 10.96 17.13
C GLY A 390 -17.29 10.40 17.39
N GLU A 391 -18.29 10.79 16.63
CA GLU A 391 -19.65 10.26 16.72
C GLU A 391 -19.68 8.73 16.57
N ARG A 392 -18.97 8.21 15.59
CA ARG A 392 -18.84 6.78 15.37
C ARG A 392 -18.12 6.07 16.52
N ALA A 393 -17.08 6.70 17.09
CA ALA A 393 -16.34 6.18 18.24
C ALA A 393 -17.21 6.10 19.49
N GLU A 394 -18.03 7.13 19.77
CA GLU A 394 -18.97 7.13 20.90
C GLU A 394 -20.03 6.02 20.78
N VAL A 395 -20.57 5.79 19.57
CA VAL A 395 -21.51 4.69 19.31
C VAL A 395 -20.87 3.34 19.60
N LEU A 396 -19.62 3.14 19.16
CA LEU A 396 -18.89 1.89 19.39
C LEU A 396 -18.55 1.74 20.89
N ALA A 397 -18.09 2.80 21.56
CA ALA A 397 -17.81 2.82 22.98
C ALA A 397 -19.05 2.42 23.81
N ALA A 398 -20.21 3.01 23.53
CA ALA A 398 -21.47 2.66 24.18
C ALA A 398 -21.85 1.18 23.99
N ARG A 399 -21.61 0.63 22.80
CA ARG A 399 -21.88 -0.77 22.48
C ARG A 399 -21.01 -1.76 23.25
N ILE A 400 -19.76 -1.40 23.55
CA ILE A 400 -18.79 -2.25 24.26
C ILE A 400 -18.69 -1.92 25.77
N ALA A 401 -19.35 -0.88 26.24
CA ALA A 401 -19.30 -0.43 27.66
C ALA A 401 -19.83 -1.47 28.68
N THR A 402 -20.61 -2.46 28.25
CA THR A 402 -21.10 -3.56 29.11
C THR A 402 -20.04 -4.63 29.36
N LEU A 403 -18.92 -4.55 28.69
CA LEU A 403 -17.80 -5.47 28.81
C LEU A 403 -16.87 -4.98 29.94
N LYS A 404 -16.02 -5.85 30.46
CA LYS A 404 -14.98 -5.51 31.45
C LYS A 404 -13.86 -4.66 30.84
N LEU A 405 -14.22 -3.65 30.06
CA LEU A 405 -13.33 -2.74 29.36
C LEU A 405 -13.53 -1.33 29.91
N LYS A 406 -12.42 -0.67 30.24
CA LYS A 406 -12.43 0.78 30.43
C LYS A 406 -12.15 1.41 29.06
N VAL A 407 -13.12 2.13 28.53
CA VAL A 407 -13.09 2.76 27.20
C VAL A 407 -13.27 4.25 27.36
N GLU A 408 -12.37 5.01 26.80
CA GLU A 408 -12.43 6.48 26.75
C GLU A 408 -12.28 6.92 25.28
N VAL A 409 -13.10 7.88 24.84
CA VAL A 409 -12.94 8.51 23.52
C VAL A 409 -12.14 9.79 23.72
N VAL A 410 -10.91 9.79 23.19
CA VAL A 410 -9.95 10.89 23.38
C VAL A 410 -9.54 11.49 22.04
N ASP A 411 -9.04 12.71 22.07
CA ASP A 411 -8.46 13.38 20.92
C ASP A 411 -7.15 12.69 20.53
N GLY A 412 -6.88 12.65 19.22
CA GLY A 412 -5.69 12.04 18.65
C GLY A 412 -5.38 12.54 17.25
N GLU A 413 -4.39 11.91 16.66
CA GLU A 413 -3.95 12.19 15.29
C GLU A 413 -3.87 10.90 14.49
N SER A 414 -4.46 10.91 13.28
CA SER A 414 -4.23 9.92 12.24
C SER A 414 -3.12 10.42 11.30
N ILE A 415 -2.40 9.52 10.67
CA ILE A 415 -1.31 9.88 9.75
C ILE A 415 -1.55 9.29 8.36
N LEU A 416 -1.04 9.96 7.33
CA LEU A 416 -1.13 9.44 5.96
C LEU A 416 -0.34 8.15 5.79
N GLY A 417 0.83 8.07 6.38
CA GLY A 417 1.70 6.89 6.32
C GLY A 417 2.90 7.04 5.41
N GLY A 418 3.74 6.02 5.35
CA GLY A 418 5.04 6.08 4.72
C GLY A 418 5.01 6.30 3.20
N GLY A 419 5.85 7.23 2.74
CA GLY A 419 6.03 7.54 1.33
C GLY A 419 5.05 8.57 0.77
N ALA A 420 4.32 9.27 1.66
CA ALA A 420 3.46 10.39 1.29
C ALA A 420 3.31 11.32 2.51
N ALA A 421 3.62 12.59 2.34
CA ALA A 421 3.46 13.68 3.32
C ALA A 421 3.85 13.26 4.77
N PRO A 422 5.14 13.03 5.06
CA PRO A 422 5.58 12.37 6.31
C PRO A 422 5.22 13.12 7.58
N SER A 423 5.09 14.44 7.50
CA SER A 423 4.76 15.32 8.64
C SER A 423 3.27 15.65 8.74
N SER A 424 2.43 15.05 7.89
CA SER A 424 1.00 15.39 7.84
C SER A 424 0.20 14.53 8.80
N ALA A 425 -0.38 15.18 9.81
CA ALA A 425 -1.32 14.61 10.74
C ALA A 425 -2.75 15.10 10.45
N LEU A 426 -3.73 14.24 10.59
CA LEU A 426 -5.15 14.55 10.46
C LEU A 426 -5.80 14.44 11.84
N PRO A 427 -6.48 15.49 12.33
CA PRO A 427 -7.19 15.43 13.61
C PRO A 427 -8.19 14.28 13.62
N THR A 428 -8.20 13.49 14.70
CA THR A 428 -9.10 12.34 14.87
C THR A 428 -9.59 12.22 16.31
N ARG A 429 -10.48 11.28 16.55
CA ARG A 429 -10.82 10.78 17.91
C ARG A 429 -10.60 9.27 17.94
N VAL A 430 -9.95 8.80 18.98
CA VAL A 430 -9.58 7.39 19.16
C VAL A 430 -10.26 6.79 20.39
N LEU A 431 -10.55 5.50 20.32
CA LEU A 431 -10.95 4.70 21.48
C LEU A 431 -9.68 4.27 22.22
N ALA A 432 -9.46 4.83 23.42
CA ALA A 432 -8.39 4.41 24.32
C ALA A 432 -8.94 3.33 25.26
N ILE A 433 -8.40 2.12 25.18
CA ILE A 433 -8.94 0.94 25.85
C ILE A 433 -7.91 0.34 26.79
N THR A 434 -8.34 0.05 28.02
CA THR A 434 -7.62 -0.77 29.00
C THR A 434 -8.50 -1.92 29.47
N VAL A 435 -7.88 -3.04 29.83
CA VAL A 435 -8.55 -4.24 30.35
C VAL A 435 -7.95 -4.56 31.72
N GLU A 436 -8.79 -4.74 32.72
CA GLU A 436 -8.33 -5.12 34.05
C GLU A 436 -7.63 -6.49 34.01
N GLY A 437 -6.41 -6.53 34.58
CA GLY A 437 -5.60 -7.76 34.63
C GLY A 437 -4.88 -8.11 33.32
N LEU A 438 -4.93 -7.25 32.30
CA LEU A 438 -4.23 -7.46 31.03
C LEU A 438 -3.33 -6.25 30.71
N SER A 439 -2.08 -6.50 30.32
CA SER A 439 -1.23 -5.44 29.77
C SER A 439 -1.71 -5.03 28.38
N ALA A 440 -1.39 -3.80 27.95
CA ALA A 440 -1.74 -3.31 26.60
C ALA A 440 -1.12 -4.18 25.49
N ASP A 441 0.10 -4.69 25.72
CA ASP A 441 0.79 -5.56 24.75
C ASP A 441 0.10 -6.93 24.62
N GLU A 442 -0.33 -7.54 25.74
CA GLU A 442 -1.09 -8.79 25.74
C GLU A 442 -2.46 -8.59 25.10
N PHE A 443 -3.14 -7.49 25.41
CA PHE A 443 -4.41 -7.15 24.78
C PHE A 443 -4.25 -6.96 23.27
N SER A 444 -3.23 -6.20 22.84
CA SER A 444 -2.90 -6.05 21.42
C SER A 444 -2.54 -7.38 20.75
N ALA A 445 -1.85 -8.29 21.46
CA ALA A 445 -1.55 -9.63 20.93
C ALA A 445 -2.83 -10.46 20.73
N ARG A 446 -3.81 -10.40 21.65
CA ARG A 446 -5.10 -11.05 21.50
C ARG A 446 -5.93 -10.47 20.35
N LEU A 447 -5.89 -9.14 20.13
CA LEU A 447 -6.51 -8.49 18.98
C LEU A 447 -5.91 -9.01 17.66
N ARG A 448 -4.59 -9.16 17.57
CA ARG A 448 -3.94 -9.75 16.39
C ARG A 448 -4.27 -11.23 16.19
N ALA A 449 -4.63 -11.95 17.24
CA ALA A 449 -5.03 -13.36 17.18
C ALA A 449 -6.52 -13.57 16.86
N SER A 450 -7.34 -12.51 16.83
CA SER A 450 -8.76 -12.59 16.48
C SER A 450 -8.98 -12.92 14.98
N ASP A 451 -10.19 -13.22 14.62
CA ASP A 451 -10.59 -13.48 13.23
C ASP A 451 -11.79 -12.59 12.84
N PRO A 452 -11.58 -11.58 11.97
CA PRO A 452 -10.29 -11.15 11.39
C PRO A 452 -9.33 -10.55 12.43
N PRO A 453 -8.01 -10.59 12.17
CA PRO A 453 -7.02 -9.91 13.02
C PRO A 453 -7.24 -8.39 13.05
N ILE A 454 -7.08 -7.79 14.23
CA ILE A 454 -7.19 -6.34 14.43
C ILE A 454 -5.81 -5.80 14.77
N ILE A 455 -5.39 -4.79 14.03
CA ILE A 455 -4.11 -4.10 14.22
C ILE A 455 -4.39 -2.73 14.82
N ALA A 456 -3.83 -2.48 16.01
CA ALA A 456 -4.03 -1.27 16.79
C ALA A 456 -2.70 -0.64 17.20
N ARG A 457 -2.71 0.59 17.69
CA ARG A 457 -1.56 1.23 18.33
C ARG A 457 -1.55 0.94 19.83
N VAL A 458 -0.37 0.91 20.43
CA VAL A 458 -0.20 0.88 21.88
C VAL A 458 0.57 2.13 22.28
N GLU A 459 -0.05 2.97 23.10
CA GLU A 459 0.54 4.22 23.59
C GLU A 459 0.19 4.40 25.07
N GLU A 460 1.14 4.78 25.89
CA GLU A 460 0.98 5.06 27.33
C GLU A 460 0.25 3.93 28.09
N GLY A 461 0.54 2.67 27.75
CA GLY A 461 -0.08 1.52 28.40
C GLY A 461 -1.55 1.28 28.03
N ARG A 462 -2.06 1.94 27.01
CA ARG A 462 -3.42 1.79 26.46
C ARG A 462 -3.37 1.28 25.02
N VAL A 463 -4.37 0.53 24.62
CA VAL A 463 -4.60 0.19 23.21
C VAL A 463 -5.48 1.28 22.60
N LEU A 464 -5.02 1.87 21.50
CA LEU A 464 -5.73 2.91 20.77
C LEU A 464 -6.30 2.35 19.47
N LEU A 465 -7.62 2.52 19.28
CA LEU A 465 -8.31 2.18 18.04
C LEU A 465 -8.78 3.46 17.36
N ASP A 466 -8.29 3.71 16.17
CA ASP A 466 -8.66 4.84 15.33
C ASP A 466 -9.62 4.37 14.22
N LEU A 467 -10.85 4.83 14.27
CA LEU A 467 -11.90 4.42 13.34
C LEU A 467 -11.79 5.09 11.96
N ARG A 468 -10.87 6.03 11.76
CA ARG A 468 -10.59 6.59 10.43
C ARG A 468 -10.23 5.50 9.42
N THR A 469 -9.46 4.51 9.85
CA THR A 469 -8.95 3.44 9.00
C THR A 469 -9.74 2.14 9.09
N VAL A 470 -10.78 2.09 9.93
CA VAL A 470 -11.73 0.99 10.02
C VAL A 470 -12.92 1.25 9.09
N PHE A 471 -13.22 0.33 8.19
CA PHE A 471 -14.41 0.46 7.34
C PHE A 471 -15.69 0.36 8.19
N PRO A 472 -16.74 1.15 7.90
CA PRO A 472 -17.98 1.14 8.71
C PRO A 472 -18.60 -0.25 8.87
N GLU A 473 -18.56 -1.09 7.85
CA GLU A 473 -19.06 -2.47 7.87
C GLU A 473 -18.26 -3.41 8.80
N GLN A 474 -17.08 -2.99 9.25
CA GLN A 474 -16.24 -3.74 10.19
C GLN A 474 -16.55 -3.44 11.65
N ASP A 475 -17.34 -2.41 11.99
CA ASP A 475 -17.63 -1.99 13.37
C ASP A 475 -18.26 -3.12 14.20
N ALA A 476 -19.19 -3.88 13.61
CA ALA A 476 -19.82 -5.01 14.29
C ALA A 476 -18.81 -6.13 14.61
N ARG A 477 -17.87 -6.40 13.69
CA ARG A 477 -16.81 -7.40 13.89
C ARG A 477 -15.82 -6.94 14.93
N LEU A 478 -15.45 -5.65 14.91
CA LEU A 478 -14.56 -5.04 15.90
C LEU A 478 -15.16 -5.15 17.30
N ALA A 479 -16.45 -4.79 17.49
CA ALA A 479 -17.16 -4.95 18.76
C ALA A 479 -17.20 -6.41 19.23
N SER A 480 -17.48 -7.34 18.34
CA SER A 480 -17.55 -8.78 18.68
C SER A 480 -16.19 -9.34 19.10
N ALA A 481 -15.10 -8.94 18.44
CA ALA A 481 -13.75 -9.36 18.80
C ALA A 481 -13.34 -8.80 20.18
N LEU A 482 -13.65 -7.53 20.47
CA LEU A 482 -13.41 -6.93 21.78
C LEU A 482 -14.18 -7.68 22.89
N ALA A 483 -15.44 -8.06 22.65
CA ALA A 483 -16.23 -8.86 23.57
C ALA A 483 -15.61 -10.24 23.86
N GLY A 484 -15.10 -10.91 22.82
CA GLY A 484 -14.51 -12.25 22.95
C GLY A 484 -13.17 -12.28 23.68
N ILE A 485 -12.44 -11.17 23.76
CA ILE A 485 -11.14 -11.10 24.44
C ILE A 485 -11.29 -10.99 25.95
N VAL A 486 -12.40 -10.45 26.45
CA VAL A 486 -12.66 -10.18 27.88
C VAL A 486 -13.52 -11.26 28.56
N GLN A 487 -14.03 -12.24 27.80
CA GLN A 487 -14.66 -13.45 28.33
C GLN A 487 -13.60 -14.45 28.78
#